data_8bf9574e159ea56709a48d979493a254
#
_entry.id   8bf9574e159ea56709a48d979493a254
#
_cell.length_a   1.000
_cell.length_b   1.000
_cell.length_c   1.000
_cell.angle_alpha   90.00
_cell.angle_beta   90.00
_cell.angle_gamma   90.00
#
_symmetry.space_group_name_H-M   'P 1'
#
loop_
_entity.id
_entity.type
_entity.pdbx_description
1 polymer ?
#
loop_
_entity_poly.entity_id
_entity_poly.type
_entity_poly.pdbx_seq_one_letter_code
_entity_poly.pdbx_strand_id
1 'polypeptide(L)'
;MPALLATSMLFRKRVKRWFRSQQQMLRRQCNPSYFSDWRTRLEPTSRKFGFDRGSPIDRYYIESFLACHAANIRGRVLEVGDDTYARKFGGAGVGKIDILHATTDNKKATIVADLTCAEIIPSETFDCIICTQTMQFIYDVSAAVCTLHRVLKPGGVLLVTFPGISQISRYDMDQWGEYWRFTTVSARRLFQSFGPDLTVKAYGNVLTAIAFLHGLAAEELRREELDYCDPDYEVLLTVRAAKSLNGHADRANSGHKESR
;
A
#
# COMPACT_ATOMS: atom_id res chain seq x y z
N MET A 1 1.02 -1.32 -38.05
CA MET A 1 1.30 -2.71 -37.63
C MET A 1 2.00 -2.90 -36.26
N PRO A 2 2.14 -1.91 -35.36
CA PRO A 2 2.70 -2.18 -34.00
C PRO A 2 1.69 -2.63 -32.95
N ALA A 3 0.39 -2.36 -33.12
CA ALA A 3 -0.63 -2.68 -32.12
C ALA A 3 -0.92 -4.19 -31.94
N LEU A 4 -0.80 -4.97 -32.98
CA LEU A 4 -1.03 -6.44 -32.97
C LEU A 4 0.07 -7.21 -32.21
N LEU A 5 1.30 -6.71 -32.19
CA LEU A 5 2.42 -7.34 -31.47
C LEU A 5 2.34 -7.11 -29.96
N ALA A 6 1.85 -5.95 -29.52
CA ALA A 6 1.68 -5.63 -28.09
C ALA A 6 0.57 -6.49 -27.46
N THR A 7 -0.54 -6.70 -28.17
CA THR A 7 -1.66 -7.55 -27.72
C THR A 7 -1.23 -9.02 -27.58
N SER A 8 -0.40 -9.51 -28.49
CA SER A 8 0.17 -10.86 -28.46
C SER A 8 1.12 -11.08 -27.29
N MET A 9 1.93 -10.06 -26.91
CA MET A 9 2.85 -10.14 -25.78
C MET A 9 2.11 -10.15 -24.44
N LEU A 10 1.07 -9.34 -24.29
CA LEU A 10 0.22 -9.31 -23.09
C LEU A 10 -0.58 -10.62 -22.94
N PHE A 11 -1.10 -11.16 -24.04
CA PHE A 11 -1.78 -12.44 -24.04
C PHE A 11 -0.83 -13.59 -23.65
N ARG A 12 0.39 -13.63 -24.20
CA ARG A 12 1.41 -14.62 -23.82
C ARG A 12 1.83 -14.53 -22.35
N LYS A 13 1.95 -13.32 -21.78
CA LYS A 13 2.22 -13.11 -20.36
C LYS A 13 1.06 -13.61 -19.49
N ARG A 14 -0.20 -13.34 -19.88
CA ARG A 14 -1.40 -13.81 -19.16
C ARG A 14 -1.52 -15.34 -19.21
N VAL A 15 -1.29 -15.94 -20.36
CA VAL A 15 -1.31 -17.41 -20.54
C VAL A 15 -0.20 -18.07 -19.74
N LYS A 16 1.04 -17.54 -19.75
CA LYS A 16 2.13 -18.05 -18.92
C LYS A 16 1.83 -17.93 -17.43
N ARG A 17 1.20 -16.82 -16.99
CA ARG A 17 0.80 -16.60 -15.59
C ARG A 17 -0.29 -17.60 -15.20
N TRP A 18 -1.28 -17.85 -16.05
CA TRP A 18 -2.34 -18.84 -15.82
C TRP A 18 -1.79 -20.26 -15.75
N PHE A 19 -0.90 -20.66 -16.67
CA PHE A 19 -0.24 -21.98 -16.62
C PHE A 19 0.61 -22.17 -15.36
N ARG A 20 1.32 -21.14 -14.91
CA ARG A 20 2.08 -21.19 -13.66
C ARG A 20 1.16 -21.36 -12.45
N SER A 21 0.04 -20.63 -12.39
CA SER A 21 -0.94 -20.78 -11.29
C SER A 21 -1.56 -22.17 -11.26
N GLN A 22 -1.90 -22.75 -12.43
CA GLN A 22 -2.42 -24.12 -12.53
C GLN A 22 -1.37 -25.17 -12.11
N GLN A 23 -0.13 -25.01 -12.50
CA GLN A 23 0.95 -25.91 -12.07
C GLN A 23 1.21 -25.78 -10.55
N GLN A 24 1.08 -24.60 -9.96
CA GLN A 24 1.22 -24.38 -8.53
C GLN A 24 0.05 -25.01 -7.76
N MET A 25 -1.20 -24.87 -8.24
CA MET A 25 -2.36 -25.58 -7.69
C MET A 25 -2.18 -27.10 -7.72
N LEU A 26 -1.72 -27.64 -8.84
CA LEU A 26 -1.47 -29.07 -8.98
C LEU A 26 -0.36 -29.56 -8.04
N ARG A 27 0.72 -28.79 -7.87
CA ARG A 27 1.79 -29.09 -6.90
C ARG A 27 1.27 -29.09 -5.46
N ARG A 28 0.32 -28.22 -5.12
CA ARG A 28 -0.33 -28.15 -3.80
C ARG A 28 -1.21 -29.37 -3.52
N GLN A 29 -1.97 -29.81 -4.54
CA GLN A 29 -2.81 -31.02 -4.43
C GLN A 29 -1.97 -32.32 -4.36
N CYS A 30 -0.79 -32.33 -4.97
CA CYS A 30 0.07 -33.51 -5.02
C CYS A 30 1.10 -33.59 -3.89
N ASN A 31 1.28 -32.53 -3.07
CA ASN A 31 2.29 -32.55 -2.01
C ASN A 31 1.84 -31.80 -0.75
N PRO A 32 1.07 -32.46 0.15
CA PRO A 32 0.69 -31.91 1.46
C PRO A 32 1.90 -31.56 2.33
N SER A 33 3.09 -32.13 2.07
CA SER A 33 4.33 -31.87 2.81
C SER A 33 4.91 -30.49 2.53
N TYR A 34 4.45 -29.76 1.51
CA TYR A 34 4.99 -28.46 1.17
C TYR A 34 4.82 -27.42 2.29
N PHE A 35 3.72 -27.53 3.05
CA PHE A 35 3.48 -26.71 4.24
C PHE A 35 4.05 -27.32 5.54
N SER A 36 4.35 -28.61 5.57
CA SER A 36 4.94 -29.25 6.76
C SER A 36 6.43 -28.98 6.88
N ASP A 37 7.11 -28.65 5.79
CA ASP A 37 8.57 -28.47 5.72
C ASP A 37 9.05 -27.07 6.17
N TRP A 38 8.16 -26.08 6.28
CA TRP A 38 8.54 -24.72 6.73
C TRP A 38 9.10 -24.71 8.17
N ARG A 39 8.68 -25.65 9.03
CA ARG A 39 9.09 -25.72 10.44
C ARG A 39 10.60 -25.97 10.63
N THR A 40 11.28 -26.47 9.62
CA THR A 40 12.70 -26.81 9.66
C THR A 40 13.56 -25.88 8.80
N ARG A 41 12.93 -24.96 8.05
CA ARG A 41 13.66 -24.05 7.16
C ARG A 41 14.11 -22.80 7.91
N LEU A 42 15.39 -22.50 7.85
CA LEU A 42 15.98 -21.24 8.32
C LEU A 42 15.89 -20.13 7.27
N GLU A 43 15.69 -20.49 6.00
CA GLU A 43 15.59 -19.55 4.89
C GLU A 43 14.20 -19.53 4.27
N PRO A 44 13.73 -18.35 3.83
CA PRO A 44 12.44 -18.25 3.14
C PRO A 44 12.49 -18.92 1.77
N THR A 45 11.34 -19.24 1.22
CA THR A 45 11.22 -19.79 -0.13
C THR A 45 11.55 -18.74 -1.20
N SER A 46 11.23 -17.48 -0.94
CA SER A 46 11.63 -16.32 -1.74
C SER A 46 12.00 -15.15 -0.84
N ARG A 47 13.10 -14.47 -1.18
CA ARG A 47 13.51 -13.20 -0.54
C ARG A 47 12.96 -11.97 -1.24
N LYS A 48 12.11 -12.18 -2.27
CA LYS A 48 11.51 -11.12 -3.11
C LYS A 48 10.01 -10.95 -2.83
N PHE A 49 9.56 -11.15 -1.60
CA PHE A 49 8.14 -11.04 -1.20
C PHE A 49 7.19 -11.95 -2.01
N GLY A 50 7.71 -12.89 -2.77
CA GLY A 50 6.93 -13.74 -3.67
C GLY A 50 6.80 -13.21 -5.10
N PHE A 51 7.40 -12.07 -5.48
CA PHE A 51 7.33 -11.53 -6.85
C PHE A 51 7.86 -12.48 -7.93
N ASP A 52 8.83 -13.31 -7.60
CA ASP A 52 9.37 -14.35 -8.48
C ASP A 52 8.46 -15.58 -8.61
N ARG A 53 7.42 -15.66 -7.81
CA ARG A 53 6.46 -16.77 -7.73
C ARG A 53 5.06 -16.40 -8.25
N GLY A 54 4.65 -15.15 -8.05
CA GLY A 54 3.35 -14.64 -8.43
C GLY A 54 3.13 -13.24 -7.92
N SER A 55 1.93 -12.96 -7.42
CA SER A 55 1.60 -11.70 -6.76
C SER A 55 1.92 -11.83 -5.26
N PRO A 56 2.69 -10.93 -4.67
CA PRO A 56 2.89 -10.91 -3.22
C PRO A 56 1.57 -10.84 -2.45
N ILE A 57 1.54 -11.44 -1.25
CA ILE A 57 0.33 -11.47 -0.41
C ILE A 57 -0.12 -10.05 -0.01
N ASP A 58 0.82 -9.16 0.29
CA ASP A 58 0.51 -7.76 0.60
C ASP A 58 -0.17 -7.06 -0.59
N ARG A 59 0.24 -7.35 -1.83
CA ARG A 59 -0.36 -6.80 -3.05
C ARG A 59 -1.81 -7.22 -3.22
N TYR A 60 -2.16 -8.44 -2.84
CA TYR A 60 -3.55 -8.89 -2.82
C TYR A 60 -4.41 -7.98 -1.94
N TYR A 61 -3.95 -7.66 -0.72
CA TYR A 61 -4.66 -6.79 0.20
C TYR A 61 -4.67 -5.33 -0.25
N ILE A 62 -3.54 -4.81 -0.75
CA ILE A 62 -3.45 -3.45 -1.30
C ILE A 62 -4.45 -3.26 -2.44
N GLU A 63 -4.45 -4.18 -3.40
CA GLU A 63 -5.33 -4.10 -4.56
C GLU A 63 -6.80 -4.26 -4.18
N SER A 64 -7.12 -5.12 -3.23
CA SER A 64 -8.48 -5.27 -2.68
C SER A 64 -8.96 -3.99 -1.99
N PHE A 65 -8.10 -3.35 -1.19
CA PHE A 65 -8.39 -2.07 -0.55
C PHE A 65 -8.63 -0.96 -1.57
N LEU A 66 -7.75 -0.79 -2.56
CA LEU A 66 -7.88 0.24 -3.58
C LEU A 66 -9.10 0.02 -4.48
N ALA A 67 -9.42 -1.22 -4.81
CA ALA A 67 -10.63 -1.58 -5.56
C ALA A 67 -11.90 -1.19 -4.79
N CYS A 68 -11.97 -1.44 -3.48
CA CYS A 68 -13.09 -1.02 -2.62
C CYS A 68 -13.24 0.51 -2.56
N HIS A 69 -12.17 1.26 -2.76
CA HIS A 69 -12.15 2.72 -2.72
C HIS A 69 -11.95 3.39 -4.09
N ALA A 70 -12.14 2.64 -5.19
CA ALA A 70 -11.95 3.13 -6.56
C ALA A 70 -12.73 4.42 -6.86
N ALA A 71 -13.95 4.58 -6.32
CA ALA A 71 -14.75 5.79 -6.46
C ALA A 71 -14.12 7.05 -5.85
N ASN A 72 -13.18 6.90 -4.92
CA ASN A 72 -12.43 8.01 -4.33
C ASN A 72 -11.23 8.44 -5.19
N ILE A 73 -10.76 7.57 -6.11
CA ILE A 73 -9.62 7.85 -6.99
C ILE A 73 -10.12 8.63 -8.20
N ARG A 74 -10.18 9.96 -8.05
CA ARG A 74 -10.76 10.86 -9.05
C ARG A 74 -10.13 12.25 -8.98
N GLY A 75 -10.41 13.08 -10.00
CA GLY A 75 -9.90 14.45 -10.08
C GLY A 75 -8.40 14.50 -10.30
N ARG A 76 -7.71 15.35 -9.58
CA ARG A 76 -6.24 15.40 -9.56
C ARG A 76 -5.70 14.46 -8.50
N VAL A 77 -5.05 13.40 -8.93
CA VAL A 77 -4.53 12.32 -8.07
C VAL A 77 -3.03 12.46 -7.90
N LEU A 78 -2.54 12.35 -6.68
CA LEU A 78 -1.12 12.15 -6.38
C LEU A 78 -0.91 10.67 -6.06
N GLU A 79 0.05 10.02 -6.72
CA GLU A 79 0.52 8.69 -6.33
C GLU A 79 2.01 8.76 -5.97
N VAL A 80 2.39 8.13 -4.87
CA VAL A 80 3.79 8.09 -4.42
C VAL A 80 4.48 6.87 -5.03
N GLY A 81 5.61 7.12 -5.70
CA GLY A 81 6.42 6.10 -6.34
C GLY A 81 6.16 5.98 -7.84
N ASP A 82 4.96 5.61 -8.25
CA ASP A 82 4.56 5.49 -9.67
C ASP A 82 3.09 5.85 -9.89
N ASP A 83 2.52 5.54 -11.07
CA ASP A 83 1.12 5.81 -11.44
C ASP A 83 0.27 4.55 -11.63
N THR A 84 0.75 3.42 -11.15
CA THR A 84 0.18 2.10 -11.43
C THR A 84 -1.24 1.96 -10.87
N TYR A 85 -1.46 2.37 -9.65
CA TYR A 85 -2.75 2.19 -8.99
C TYR A 85 -3.77 3.25 -9.40
N ALA A 86 -3.35 4.49 -9.58
CA ALA A 86 -4.23 5.55 -10.09
C ALA A 86 -4.77 5.17 -11.48
N ARG A 87 -3.93 4.63 -12.36
CA ARG A 87 -4.37 4.13 -13.67
C ARG A 87 -5.23 2.88 -13.59
N LYS A 88 -4.90 1.97 -12.66
CA LYS A 88 -5.61 0.69 -12.55
C LYS A 88 -7.02 0.85 -12.00
N PHE A 89 -7.20 1.72 -11.00
CA PHE A 89 -8.44 1.81 -10.22
C PHE A 89 -9.23 3.11 -10.43
N GLY A 90 -8.61 4.21 -10.90
CA GLY A 90 -9.28 5.50 -11.01
C GLY A 90 -10.22 5.63 -12.22
N GLY A 91 -10.00 4.88 -13.28
CA GLY A 91 -10.87 4.89 -14.45
C GLY A 91 -11.05 6.28 -15.07
N ALA A 92 -12.25 6.56 -15.59
CA ALA A 92 -12.60 7.82 -16.25
C ALA A 92 -12.73 9.03 -15.28
N GLY A 93 -12.78 8.78 -13.97
CA GLY A 93 -12.86 9.84 -12.97
C GLY A 93 -11.57 10.61 -12.74
N VAL A 94 -10.43 10.08 -13.20
CA VAL A 94 -9.12 10.71 -13.03
C VAL A 94 -8.88 11.74 -14.13
N GLY A 95 -8.73 12.99 -13.73
CA GLY A 95 -8.42 14.09 -14.64
C GLY A 95 -6.92 14.29 -14.86
N LYS A 96 -6.12 14.16 -13.79
CA LYS A 96 -4.66 14.30 -13.83
C LYS A 96 -4.01 13.41 -12.79
N ILE A 97 -2.90 12.78 -13.15
CA ILE A 97 -2.05 12.04 -12.21
C ILE A 97 -0.72 12.78 -12.07
N ASP A 98 -0.35 13.09 -10.84
CA ASP A 98 0.99 13.53 -10.49
C ASP A 98 1.69 12.38 -9.73
N ILE A 99 2.98 12.17 -10.03
CA ILE A 99 3.81 11.13 -9.42
C ILE A 99 4.82 11.82 -8.52
N LEU A 100 4.77 11.53 -7.22
CA LEU A 100 5.74 12.02 -6.25
C LEU A 100 6.86 10.99 -6.05
N HIS A 101 8.09 11.45 -6.13
CA HIS A 101 9.27 10.67 -5.78
C HIS A 101 10.26 11.49 -4.96
N ALA A 102 10.99 10.85 -4.04
CA ALA A 102 11.94 11.56 -3.18
C ALA A 102 13.20 12.04 -3.94
N THR A 103 13.56 11.36 -5.04
CA THR A 103 14.74 11.65 -5.85
C THR A 103 14.41 11.79 -7.33
N THR A 104 15.36 12.30 -8.11
CA THR A 104 15.26 12.46 -9.57
C THR A 104 15.46 11.18 -10.37
N ASP A 105 15.70 10.05 -9.70
CA ASP A 105 16.00 8.77 -10.37
C ASP A 105 14.79 8.19 -11.09
N ASN A 106 13.59 8.46 -10.57
CA ASN A 106 12.37 8.12 -11.26
C ASN A 106 12.06 9.12 -12.38
N LYS A 107 12.33 8.74 -13.63
CA LYS A 107 12.07 9.57 -14.81
C LYS A 107 10.59 9.86 -15.09
N LYS A 108 9.67 9.17 -14.44
CA LYS A 108 8.22 9.41 -14.52
C LYS A 108 7.73 10.39 -13.46
N ALA A 109 8.55 10.71 -12.44
CA ALA A 109 8.16 11.64 -11.40
C ALA A 109 7.84 13.01 -11.99
N THR A 110 6.65 13.52 -11.66
CA THR A 110 6.22 14.88 -12.01
C THR A 110 6.53 15.86 -10.89
N ILE A 111 6.72 15.34 -9.67
CA ILE A 111 7.09 16.09 -8.48
C ILE A 111 8.23 15.35 -7.80
N VAL A 112 9.33 16.04 -7.53
CA VAL A 112 10.43 15.51 -6.73
C VAL A 112 10.49 16.29 -5.44
N ALA A 113 10.16 15.62 -4.33
CA ALA A 113 10.18 16.23 -3.01
C ALA A 113 10.20 15.16 -1.91
N ASP A 114 10.78 15.51 -0.77
CA ASP A 114 10.66 14.75 0.46
C ASP A 114 9.30 15.04 1.12
N LEU A 115 8.54 14.00 1.42
CA LEU A 115 7.23 14.14 2.09
C LEU A 115 7.30 14.81 3.46
N THR A 116 8.46 14.82 4.11
CA THR A 116 8.62 15.49 5.42
C THR A 116 8.66 17.01 5.30
N CYS A 117 9.00 17.54 4.11
CA CYS A 117 9.16 18.98 3.88
C CYS A 117 8.79 19.41 2.43
N ALA A 118 7.75 18.81 1.84
CA ALA A 118 7.34 19.07 0.46
C ALA A 118 6.63 20.43 0.26
N GLU A 119 7.26 21.53 0.62
CA GLU A 119 6.72 22.91 0.50
C GLU A 119 6.50 23.34 -0.95
N ILE A 120 7.22 22.74 -1.90
CA ILE A 120 7.04 22.96 -3.32
C ILE A 120 5.63 22.57 -3.82
N ILE A 121 4.93 21.74 -3.06
CA ILE A 121 3.56 21.35 -3.38
C ILE A 121 2.61 22.32 -2.67
N PRO A 122 1.79 23.09 -3.41
CA PRO A 122 0.82 23.98 -2.79
C PRO A 122 -0.20 23.22 -1.92
N SER A 123 -0.72 23.88 -0.90
CA SER A 123 -1.81 23.34 -0.08
C SER A 123 -3.03 23.07 -0.97
N GLU A 124 -3.86 22.10 -0.56
CA GLU A 124 -5.17 21.83 -1.16
C GLU A 124 -5.12 21.60 -2.68
N THR A 125 -4.15 20.82 -3.11
CA THR A 125 -3.87 20.57 -4.54
C THR A 125 -4.58 19.32 -5.07
N PHE A 126 -4.68 18.26 -4.26
CA PHE A 126 -5.11 16.94 -4.73
C PHE A 126 -6.51 16.57 -4.24
N ASP A 127 -7.30 15.96 -5.13
CA ASP A 127 -8.61 15.39 -4.80
C ASP A 127 -8.46 14.00 -4.18
N CYS A 128 -7.41 13.25 -4.58
CA CYS A 128 -7.05 11.95 -3.99
C CYS A 128 -5.55 11.82 -3.89
N ILE A 129 -5.08 11.16 -2.82
CA ILE A 129 -3.67 10.78 -2.66
C ILE A 129 -3.60 9.27 -2.42
N ILE A 130 -2.73 8.58 -3.15
CA ILE A 130 -2.41 7.16 -2.99
C ILE A 130 -0.95 7.07 -2.49
N CYS A 131 -0.76 6.54 -1.29
CA CYS A 131 0.55 6.38 -0.65
C CYS A 131 0.68 4.95 -0.13
N THR A 132 1.08 4.02 -1.02
CA THR A 132 1.20 2.60 -0.68
C THR A 132 2.63 2.23 -0.34
N GLN A 133 2.82 1.50 0.75
CA GLN A 133 4.11 0.91 1.16
C GLN A 133 5.28 1.93 1.12
N THR A 134 5.05 3.15 1.63
CA THR A 134 6.03 4.24 1.60
C THR A 134 6.43 4.70 3.00
N MET A 135 5.45 4.80 3.92
CA MET A 135 5.64 5.46 5.22
C MET A 135 6.68 4.76 6.11
N GLN A 136 6.92 3.47 5.92
CA GLN A 136 7.95 2.73 6.67
C GLN A 136 9.38 3.19 6.36
N PHE A 137 9.59 3.86 5.22
CA PHE A 137 10.88 4.40 4.78
C PHE A 137 11.11 5.85 5.23
N ILE A 138 10.15 6.47 5.89
CA ILE A 138 10.22 7.86 6.36
C ILE A 138 10.38 7.86 7.88
N TYR A 139 11.50 8.40 8.40
CA TYR A 139 11.73 8.42 9.84
C TYR A 139 10.73 9.33 10.56
N ASP A 140 10.54 10.57 10.10
CA ASP A 140 9.52 11.47 10.62
C ASP A 140 8.18 11.29 9.91
N VAL A 141 7.50 10.21 10.26
CA VAL A 141 6.17 9.89 9.70
C VAL A 141 5.13 10.95 10.05
N SER A 142 5.29 11.67 11.16
CA SER A 142 4.36 12.72 11.57
C SER A 142 4.43 13.92 10.64
N ALA A 143 5.63 14.38 10.28
CA ALA A 143 5.82 15.44 9.29
C ALA A 143 5.25 15.04 7.92
N ALA A 144 5.47 13.80 7.49
CA ALA A 144 4.91 13.29 6.24
C ALA A 144 3.36 13.30 6.27
N VAL A 145 2.72 12.88 7.36
CA VAL A 145 1.26 12.93 7.50
C VAL A 145 0.74 14.36 7.49
N CYS A 146 1.43 15.30 8.15
CA CYS A 146 1.09 16.73 8.09
C CYS A 146 1.14 17.27 6.66
N THR A 147 2.16 16.89 5.89
CA THR A 147 2.27 17.26 4.47
C THR A 147 1.14 16.67 3.65
N LEU A 148 0.85 15.37 3.78
CA LEU A 148 -0.25 14.71 3.08
C LEU A 148 -1.60 15.37 3.39
N HIS A 149 -1.84 15.73 4.67
CA HIS A 149 -3.03 16.47 5.06
C HIS A 149 -3.08 17.88 4.45
N ARG A 150 -1.96 18.60 4.45
CA ARG A 150 -1.87 19.96 3.89
C ARG A 150 -2.17 20.00 2.40
N VAL A 151 -1.57 19.10 1.63
CA VAL A 151 -1.70 19.11 0.16
C VAL A 151 -3.00 18.50 -0.35
N LEU A 152 -3.74 17.79 0.50
CA LEU A 152 -5.07 17.27 0.20
C LEU A 152 -6.11 18.39 0.29
N LYS A 153 -7.02 18.48 -0.68
CA LYS A 153 -8.16 19.42 -0.67
C LYS A 153 -9.15 19.11 0.44
N PRO A 154 -9.91 20.08 0.95
CA PRO A 154 -11.12 19.80 1.73
C PRO A 154 -12.03 18.84 0.96
N GLY A 155 -12.51 17.79 1.62
CA GLY A 155 -13.29 16.69 0.99
C GLY A 155 -12.45 15.71 0.16
N GLY A 156 -11.15 15.94 0.00
CA GLY A 156 -10.25 15.01 -0.65
C GLY A 156 -10.00 13.76 0.20
N VAL A 157 -9.58 12.67 -0.44
CA VAL A 157 -9.37 11.37 0.19
C VAL A 157 -7.92 10.91 0.09
N LEU A 158 -7.39 10.47 1.21
CA LEU A 158 -6.08 9.85 1.33
C LEU A 158 -6.22 8.34 1.51
N LEU A 159 -5.54 7.57 0.68
CA LEU A 159 -5.47 6.11 0.71
C LEU A 159 -4.03 5.68 0.99
N VAL A 160 -3.79 5.09 2.16
CA VAL A 160 -2.43 4.69 2.59
C VAL A 160 -2.41 3.23 2.94
N THR A 161 -1.29 2.57 2.69
CA THR A 161 -1.03 1.22 3.18
C THR A 161 0.35 1.12 3.84
N PHE A 162 0.44 0.28 4.86
CA PHE A 162 1.65 0.06 5.66
C PHE A 162 1.93 -1.41 5.88
N PRO A 163 3.20 -1.81 6.06
CA PRO A 163 3.53 -3.14 6.53
C PRO A 163 3.27 -3.25 8.05
N GLY A 164 2.57 -4.31 8.45
CA GLY A 164 2.54 -4.82 9.81
C GLY A 164 3.58 -5.94 9.94
N ILE A 165 3.13 -7.21 9.86
CA ILE A 165 4.03 -8.37 9.87
C ILE A 165 4.63 -8.55 8.48
N SER A 166 5.91 -8.25 8.34
CA SER A 166 6.63 -8.31 7.05
C SER A 166 8.12 -8.53 7.25
N GLN A 167 8.78 -9.10 6.25
CA GLN A 167 10.24 -9.09 6.15
C GLN A 167 10.76 -7.67 5.86
N ILE A 168 12.04 -7.44 6.06
CA ILE A 168 12.73 -6.22 5.64
C ILE A 168 12.98 -6.28 4.12
N SER A 169 12.66 -5.17 3.40
CA SER A 169 13.11 -4.98 2.03
C SER A 169 14.57 -4.54 2.03
N ARG A 170 15.49 -5.48 1.81
CA ARG A 170 16.91 -5.14 1.80
C ARG A 170 17.24 -4.07 0.76
N TYR A 171 16.63 -4.15 -0.42
CA TYR A 171 16.80 -3.17 -1.50
C TYR A 171 16.39 -1.75 -1.08
N ASP A 172 15.21 -1.60 -0.48
CA ASP A 172 14.71 -0.29 -0.06
C ASP A 172 15.44 0.22 1.19
N MET A 173 15.76 -0.69 2.13
CA MET A 173 16.50 -0.35 3.34
C MET A 173 17.88 0.23 3.03
N ASP A 174 18.57 -0.30 2.04
CA ASP A 174 19.91 0.17 1.66
C ASP A 174 19.87 1.53 0.94
N GLN A 175 18.72 1.90 0.36
CA GLN A 175 18.53 3.19 -0.33
C GLN A 175 17.90 4.28 0.54
N TRP A 176 16.88 3.94 1.33
CA TRP A 176 16.02 4.89 2.03
C TRP A 176 16.07 4.73 3.56
N GLY A 177 16.51 3.57 4.05
CA GLY A 177 16.22 3.10 5.40
C GLY A 177 14.84 2.48 5.49
N GLU A 178 14.65 1.56 6.44
CA GLU A 178 13.33 0.97 6.74
C GLU A 178 13.16 0.97 8.25
N TYR A 179 12.38 1.94 8.75
CA TYR A 179 12.36 2.32 10.17
C TYR A 179 11.19 1.69 10.93
N TRP A 180 10.05 1.44 10.26
CA TRP A 180 8.80 1.19 10.95
C TRP A 180 8.09 -0.07 10.51
N ARG A 181 7.44 -0.72 11.47
CA ARG A 181 6.30 -1.62 11.32
C ARG A 181 5.15 -1.00 12.11
N PHE A 182 3.96 -1.03 11.53
CA PHE A 182 2.81 -0.34 12.10
C PHE A 182 1.83 -1.33 12.71
N THR A 183 0.98 -0.81 13.59
CA THR A 183 -0.22 -1.45 14.10
C THR A 183 -1.42 -0.55 13.83
N THR A 184 -2.64 -1.11 13.89
CA THR A 184 -3.87 -0.29 13.75
C THR A 184 -3.93 0.85 14.76
N VAL A 185 -3.39 0.66 15.97
CA VAL A 185 -3.33 1.68 17.03
C VAL A 185 -2.39 2.82 16.63
N SER A 186 -1.17 2.51 16.18
CA SER A 186 -0.22 3.53 15.73
C SER A 186 -0.73 4.30 14.50
N ALA A 187 -1.34 3.60 13.53
CA ALA A 187 -1.93 4.22 12.36
C ALA A 187 -3.09 5.18 12.74
N ARG A 188 -4.01 4.77 13.63
CA ARG A 188 -5.08 5.66 14.12
C ARG A 188 -4.52 6.92 14.78
N ARG A 189 -3.48 6.77 15.59
CA ARG A 189 -2.84 7.91 16.27
C ARG A 189 -2.19 8.87 15.27
N LEU A 190 -1.48 8.36 14.28
CA LEU A 190 -0.82 9.17 13.27
C LEU A 190 -1.80 9.99 12.42
N PHE A 191 -2.93 9.40 12.03
CA PHE A 191 -3.92 10.03 11.14
C PHE A 191 -5.09 10.69 11.88
N GLN A 192 -5.04 10.83 13.22
CA GLN A 192 -6.13 11.40 14.03
C GLN A 192 -6.53 12.82 13.60
N SER A 193 -5.63 13.59 13.00
CA SER A 193 -5.88 14.95 12.50
C SER A 193 -6.87 15.02 11.34
N PHE A 194 -7.18 13.90 10.70
CA PHE A 194 -8.20 13.82 9.65
C PHE A 194 -9.63 13.81 10.22
N GLY A 195 -9.78 13.67 11.55
CA GLY A 195 -11.06 13.72 12.21
C GLY A 195 -11.90 12.43 12.08
N PRO A 196 -13.25 12.54 12.07
CA PRO A 196 -14.13 11.38 12.21
C PRO A 196 -14.20 10.49 10.97
N ASP A 197 -13.86 11.01 9.79
CA ASP A 197 -13.88 10.22 8.53
C ASP A 197 -12.52 9.51 8.31
N LEU A 198 -12.02 8.90 9.38
CA LEU A 198 -10.82 8.06 9.42
C LEU A 198 -11.21 6.60 9.60
N THR A 199 -10.88 5.77 8.63
CA THR A 199 -11.03 4.32 8.71
C THR A 199 -9.66 3.65 8.66
N VAL A 200 -9.34 2.85 9.66
CA VAL A 200 -8.13 2.04 9.73
C VAL A 200 -8.52 0.57 9.83
N LYS A 201 -8.00 -0.26 8.94
CA LYS A 201 -8.22 -1.72 8.92
C LYS A 201 -6.90 -2.45 8.80
N ALA A 202 -6.82 -3.63 9.40
CA ALA A 202 -5.76 -4.59 9.17
C ALA A 202 -6.29 -5.79 8.37
N TYR A 203 -5.40 -6.41 7.63
CA TYR A 203 -5.63 -7.63 6.86
C TYR A 203 -4.57 -8.65 7.22
N GLY A 204 -4.96 -9.90 7.21
CA GLY A 204 -4.08 -11.04 7.45
C GLY A 204 -4.58 -11.96 8.56
N ASN A 205 -3.88 -13.03 8.72
CA ASN A 205 -4.05 -14.07 9.75
C ASN A 205 -2.71 -14.81 9.90
N VAL A 206 -2.62 -15.74 10.85
CA VAL A 206 -1.36 -16.47 11.10
C VAL A 206 -0.84 -17.20 9.86
N LEU A 207 -1.72 -17.81 9.05
CA LEU A 207 -1.30 -18.52 7.85
C LEU A 207 -0.72 -17.56 6.80
N THR A 208 -1.41 -16.45 6.53
CA THR A 208 -0.95 -15.46 5.55
C THR A 208 0.31 -14.72 6.03
N ALA A 209 0.47 -14.50 7.34
CA ALA A 209 1.69 -13.96 7.93
C ALA A 209 2.90 -14.88 7.69
N ILE A 210 2.77 -16.17 8.01
CA ILE A 210 3.82 -17.16 7.79
C ILE A 210 4.13 -17.30 6.29
N ALA A 211 3.09 -17.41 5.45
CA ALA A 211 3.26 -17.53 4.00
C ALA A 211 3.97 -16.30 3.41
N PHE A 212 3.62 -15.11 3.86
CA PHE A 212 4.26 -13.88 3.41
C PHE A 212 5.72 -13.77 3.85
N LEU A 213 6.03 -14.13 5.10
CA LEU A 213 7.41 -14.18 5.61
C LEU A 213 8.27 -15.23 4.87
N HIS A 214 7.66 -16.32 4.40
CA HIS A 214 8.34 -17.28 3.52
C HIS A 214 8.40 -16.85 2.06
N GLY A 215 7.79 -15.72 1.70
CA GLY A 215 7.78 -15.20 0.33
C GLY A 215 6.94 -16.04 -0.62
N LEU A 216 5.82 -16.59 -0.15
CA LEU A 216 4.83 -17.23 -1.00
C LEU A 216 4.00 -16.17 -1.74
N ALA A 217 3.49 -16.54 -2.92
CA ALA A 217 2.59 -15.70 -3.68
C ALA A 217 1.13 -15.91 -3.24
N ALA A 218 0.27 -14.91 -3.46
CA ALA A 218 -1.15 -15.00 -3.16
C ALA A 218 -1.85 -16.14 -3.91
N GLU A 219 -1.39 -16.47 -5.13
CA GLU A 219 -1.91 -17.59 -5.93
C GLU A 219 -1.59 -18.98 -5.32
N GLU A 220 -0.73 -19.04 -4.31
CA GLU A 220 -0.39 -20.28 -3.59
C GLU A 220 -1.31 -20.52 -2.39
N LEU A 221 -2.16 -19.55 -2.02
CA LEU A 221 -3.17 -19.66 -0.98
C LEU A 221 -4.57 -19.69 -1.60
N ARG A 222 -5.52 -20.26 -0.88
CA ARG A 222 -6.94 -20.21 -1.27
C ARG A 222 -7.49 -18.84 -0.89
N ARG A 223 -8.52 -18.42 -1.62
CA ARG A 223 -9.14 -17.12 -1.40
C ARG A 223 -9.69 -16.97 0.01
N GLU A 224 -10.31 -18.03 0.53
CA GLU A 224 -10.86 -18.05 1.89
C GLU A 224 -9.76 -17.89 2.96
N GLU A 225 -8.54 -18.39 2.68
CA GLU A 225 -7.38 -18.23 3.55
C GLU A 225 -6.83 -16.80 3.51
N LEU A 226 -6.90 -16.13 2.35
CA LEU A 226 -6.51 -14.73 2.21
C LEU A 226 -7.55 -13.77 2.80
N ASP A 227 -8.84 -14.06 2.61
CA ASP A 227 -9.93 -13.16 3.00
C ASP A 227 -10.25 -13.22 4.51
N TYR A 228 -9.86 -14.32 5.21
CA TYR A 228 -10.02 -14.41 6.66
C TYR A 228 -9.06 -13.45 7.36
N CYS A 229 -9.60 -12.55 8.17
CA CYS A 229 -8.83 -11.58 8.94
C CYS A 229 -8.85 -11.92 10.43
N ASP A 230 -7.67 -12.00 11.04
CA ASP A 230 -7.47 -12.17 12.46
C ASP A 230 -6.82 -10.90 13.02
N PRO A 231 -7.45 -10.21 13.99
CA PRO A 231 -6.95 -8.93 14.50
C PRO A 231 -5.59 -9.02 15.20
N ASP A 232 -5.16 -10.22 15.61
CA ASP A 232 -3.88 -10.43 16.26
C ASP A 232 -2.71 -10.60 15.26
N TYR A 233 -3.03 -10.72 13.96
CA TYR A 233 -2.04 -10.94 12.89
C TYR A 233 -2.17 -9.91 11.78
N GLU A 234 -1.79 -8.67 12.08
CA GLU A 234 -1.85 -7.54 11.16
C GLU A 234 -0.71 -7.62 10.12
N VAL A 235 -0.96 -8.24 8.96
CA VAL A 235 0.03 -8.37 7.87
C VAL A 235 0.14 -7.08 7.09
N LEU A 236 -1.01 -6.52 6.68
CA LEU A 236 -1.11 -5.25 6.00
C LEU A 236 -2.13 -4.36 6.70
N LEU A 237 -1.76 -3.10 6.88
CA LEU A 237 -2.66 -2.07 7.38
C LEU A 237 -3.06 -1.12 6.26
N THR A 238 -4.29 -0.64 6.32
CA THR A 238 -4.82 0.33 5.38
C THR A 238 -5.46 1.50 6.13
N VAL A 239 -5.30 2.68 5.57
CA VAL A 239 -5.94 3.91 6.05
C VAL A 239 -6.69 4.55 4.89
N ARG A 240 -7.99 4.77 5.08
CA ARG A 240 -8.76 5.74 4.32
C ARG A 240 -9.07 6.91 5.23
N ALA A 241 -8.65 8.09 4.83
CA ALA A 241 -8.91 9.33 5.57
C ALA A 241 -9.42 10.41 4.62
N ALA A 242 -10.53 11.06 4.97
CA ALA A 242 -11.01 12.21 4.21
C ALA A 242 -10.75 13.50 5.00
N LYS A 243 -10.23 14.52 4.31
CA LYS A 243 -10.04 15.84 4.92
C LYS A 243 -11.39 16.54 5.09
N SER A 244 -11.68 17.00 6.31
CA SER A 244 -12.95 17.72 6.59
C SER A 244 -13.15 18.89 5.64
N LEU A 245 -14.41 19.13 5.25
CA LEU A 245 -14.80 20.31 4.46
C LEU A 245 -14.64 21.61 5.25
N ASN A 246 -14.71 21.54 6.59
CA ASN A 246 -14.63 22.71 7.48
C ASN A 246 -13.22 22.86 8.05
N GLY A 247 -12.24 23.13 7.24
CA GLY A 247 -10.81 23.14 7.58
C GLY A 247 -10.33 24.22 8.58
N HIS A 248 -11.20 24.89 9.34
CA HIS A 248 -10.80 25.98 10.25
C HIS A 248 -11.38 25.91 11.66
N ALA A 249 -12.17 24.88 12.05
CA ALA A 249 -12.85 24.86 13.35
C ALA A 249 -12.05 24.23 14.51
N ASP A 250 -11.04 23.41 14.27
CA ASP A 250 -10.43 22.59 15.34
C ASP A 250 -9.14 23.15 15.97
N ARG A 251 -8.67 24.34 15.58
CA ARG A 251 -7.50 24.99 16.23
C ARG A 251 -7.82 25.72 17.55
N ALA A 252 -9.09 25.82 17.93
CA ALA A 252 -9.51 26.65 19.08
C ALA A 252 -9.65 25.90 20.41
N ASN A 253 -9.51 24.56 20.48
CA ASN A 253 -9.83 23.82 21.71
C ASN A 253 -8.67 23.04 22.37
N SER A 254 -7.41 23.30 21.97
CA SER A 254 -6.23 22.72 22.65
C SER A 254 -5.53 23.68 23.63
N GLY A 255 -6.14 24.81 23.95
CA GLY A 255 -5.68 25.72 25.00
C GLY A 255 -6.58 25.63 26.22
N HIS A 256 -5.99 25.28 27.37
CA HIS A 256 -6.54 25.22 28.73
C HIS A 256 -7.10 23.88 29.20
N LYS A 257 -6.19 23.12 29.79
CA LYS A 257 -6.38 22.48 31.10
C LYS A 257 -5.05 21.97 31.65
N GLU A 258 -4.16 22.91 32.00
CA GLU A 258 -3.26 22.72 33.13
C GLU A 258 -3.89 23.50 34.31
N SER A 259 -4.38 22.81 35.32
CA SER A 259 -4.37 23.23 36.69
C SER A 259 -5.10 22.22 37.59
N ARG A 260 -4.34 21.67 38.45
CA ARG A 260 -4.56 21.02 39.76
C ARG A 260 -4.39 19.52 39.77
#